data_7b1c5b1f8fc14a96ec81858083c438ee
#
_entry.id   7b1c5b1f8fc14a96ec81858083c438ee
#
_cell.length_a   1.000
_cell.length_b   1.000
_cell.length_c   1.000
_cell.angle_alpha   90.00
_cell.angle_beta   90.00
_cell.angle_gamma   90.00
#
_symmetry.space_group_name_H-M   'P 1'
#
loop_
_entity.id
_entity.type
_entity.pdbx_description
1 polymer ?
#
loop_
_entity_poly.entity_id
_entity_poly.type
_entity_poly.pdbx_seq_one_letter_code
_entity_poly.pdbx_strand_id
1 'polypeptide(L)'
;MRYTLFIAATLVVVACATRDLPRTDSLQARRDSIRVDSVARVRQDSTGRATPGYVVDSLLPPEEEARRFRAAAPGDSATAFVGGDASRDALVRRFVRSLAASDTSALRKMVVTPREFVDIYYPGSLYVRAPYHQPVSFAWRMIQSASDAGFRRLLQRASGQPLVFVSERCEPRVVHEGPVDRYTGCLVRIVDGRGDSVSKRLFGSIVSYRGAFKFLSYANDM
;
A
#
# COMPACT_ATOMS: atom_id res chain seq x y z
N MET A 1 -13.16 8.04 -87.44
CA MET A 1 -14.38 8.41 -86.71
C MET A 1 -13.99 8.54 -85.23
N ARG A 2 -13.90 9.78 -84.74
CA ARG A 2 -13.51 10.08 -83.36
C ARG A 2 -14.79 10.47 -82.62
N TYR A 3 -15.10 9.75 -81.59
CA TYR A 3 -16.17 10.15 -80.62
C TYR A 3 -15.52 10.67 -79.36
N THR A 4 -15.69 11.95 -79.15
CA THR A 4 -15.35 12.66 -77.91
C THR A 4 -16.52 12.56 -76.94
N LEU A 5 -16.28 11.93 -75.77
CA LEU A 5 -17.23 11.84 -74.67
C LEU A 5 -17.03 13.01 -73.72
N PHE A 6 -17.99 13.90 -73.60
CA PHE A 6 -18.00 14.95 -72.56
C PHE A 6 -18.59 14.36 -71.29
N ILE A 7 -17.80 14.35 -70.21
CA ILE A 7 -18.26 14.05 -68.84
C ILE A 7 -18.53 15.39 -68.14
N ALA A 8 -19.78 15.65 -67.86
CA ALA A 8 -20.19 16.82 -67.03
C ALA A 8 -20.02 16.44 -65.58
N ALA A 9 -19.12 17.15 -64.87
CA ALA A 9 -18.94 17.03 -63.43
C ALA A 9 -19.92 17.93 -62.69
N THR A 10 -20.93 17.36 -62.05
CA THR A 10 -21.85 18.09 -61.15
C THR A 10 -21.20 18.23 -59.77
N LEU A 11 -20.85 19.45 -59.40
CA LEU A 11 -20.37 19.82 -58.10
C LEU A 11 -21.57 19.91 -57.12
N VAL A 12 -21.69 18.97 -56.21
CA VAL A 12 -22.63 19.06 -55.08
C VAL A 12 -21.96 19.80 -53.93
N VAL A 13 -22.35 21.04 -53.74
CA VAL A 13 -21.92 21.81 -52.57
C VAL A 13 -22.78 21.37 -51.36
N VAL A 14 -22.17 20.55 -50.48
CA VAL A 14 -22.79 20.22 -49.19
C VAL A 14 -22.51 21.40 -48.23
N ALA A 15 -23.52 22.23 -47.98
CA ALA A 15 -23.43 23.23 -46.94
C ALA A 15 -23.53 22.57 -45.56
N CYS A 16 -22.38 22.46 -44.88
CA CYS A 16 -22.36 22.13 -43.45
C CYS A 16 -22.94 23.29 -42.65
N ALA A 17 -24.20 23.18 -42.28
CA ALA A 17 -24.80 24.05 -41.27
C ALA A 17 -24.23 23.64 -39.91
N THR A 18 -23.23 24.37 -39.41
CA THR A 18 -22.78 24.30 -38.02
C THR A 18 -23.92 24.82 -37.14
N ARG A 19 -24.68 23.90 -36.51
CA ARG A 19 -25.57 24.27 -35.42
C ARG A 19 -24.69 24.60 -34.22
N ASP A 20 -24.52 25.88 -33.95
CA ASP A 20 -24.04 26.38 -32.66
C ASP A 20 -25.08 26.05 -31.59
N LEU A 21 -24.85 24.92 -30.89
CA LEU A 21 -25.60 24.63 -29.68
C LEU A 21 -25.06 25.56 -28.58
N PRO A 22 -25.91 26.28 -27.87
CA PRO A 22 -25.47 27.22 -26.83
C PRO A 22 -24.73 26.45 -25.73
N ARG A 23 -23.48 26.79 -25.52
CA ARG A 23 -22.56 26.19 -24.54
C ARG A 23 -23.06 26.28 -23.09
N THR A 24 -24.07 27.11 -22.83
CA THR A 24 -24.75 27.29 -21.55
C THR A 24 -25.61 26.09 -21.15
N ASP A 25 -26.27 25.40 -22.08
CA ASP A 25 -27.17 24.29 -21.76
C ASP A 25 -26.42 23.06 -21.23
N SER A 26 -25.17 22.79 -21.68
CA SER A 26 -24.42 21.65 -21.25
C SER A 26 -23.89 21.78 -19.81
N LEU A 27 -23.59 22.99 -19.36
CA LEU A 27 -23.17 23.26 -17.99
C LEU A 27 -24.34 23.24 -17.01
N GLN A 28 -25.51 23.71 -17.47
CA GLN A 28 -26.74 23.67 -16.71
C GLN A 28 -27.21 22.21 -16.53
N ALA A 29 -27.25 21.43 -17.60
CA ALA A 29 -27.60 20.01 -17.56
C ALA A 29 -26.66 19.19 -16.66
N ARG A 30 -25.35 19.51 -16.65
CA ARG A 30 -24.38 18.89 -15.72
C ARG A 30 -24.63 19.28 -14.24
N ARG A 31 -24.98 20.55 -13.98
CA ARG A 31 -25.31 21.00 -12.62
C ARG A 31 -26.59 20.35 -12.11
N ASP A 32 -27.58 20.22 -12.98
CA ASP A 32 -28.85 19.60 -12.66
C ASP A 32 -28.73 18.10 -12.44
N SER A 33 -27.90 17.38 -13.21
CA SER A 33 -27.61 15.97 -12.98
C SER A 33 -26.88 15.72 -11.66
N ILE A 34 -25.86 16.54 -11.31
CA ILE A 34 -25.16 16.47 -10.03
C ILE A 34 -26.11 16.72 -8.86
N ARG A 35 -27.05 17.67 -9.02
CA ARG A 35 -28.05 18.01 -8.00
C ARG A 35 -29.07 16.87 -7.82
N VAL A 36 -29.52 16.25 -8.89
CA VAL A 36 -30.44 15.10 -8.85
C VAL A 36 -29.76 13.90 -8.20
N ASP A 37 -28.50 13.60 -8.54
CA ASP A 37 -27.73 12.52 -7.94
C ASP A 37 -27.49 12.75 -6.45
N SER A 38 -27.21 13.98 -6.04
CA SER A 38 -27.01 14.30 -4.62
C SER A 38 -28.29 14.16 -3.80
N VAL A 39 -29.43 14.59 -4.35
CA VAL A 39 -30.76 14.44 -3.71
C VAL A 39 -31.17 12.97 -3.67
N ALA A 40 -30.88 12.19 -4.72
CA ALA A 40 -31.15 10.75 -4.75
C ALA A 40 -30.34 10.00 -3.69
N ARG A 41 -29.05 10.33 -3.52
CA ARG A 41 -28.19 9.75 -2.48
C ARG A 41 -28.69 10.06 -1.07
N VAL A 42 -29.03 11.32 -0.80
CA VAL A 42 -29.57 11.73 0.51
C VAL A 42 -30.89 11.01 0.82
N ARG A 43 -31.74 10.81 -0.20
CA ARG A 43 -32.99 10.07 -0.06
C ARG A 43 -32.77 8.57 0.19
N GLN A 44 -31.80 7.99 -0.51
CA GLN A 44 -31.40 6.57 -0.33
C GLN A 44 -30.80 6.34 1.05
N ASP A 45 -29.96 7.26 1.55
CA ASP A 45 -29.42 7.24 2.91
C ASP A 45 -30.51 7.35 3.98
N SER A 46 -31.48 8.24 3.79
CA SER A 46 -32.57 8.41 4.75
C SER A 46 -33.50 7.20 4.79
N THR A 47 -33.75 6.56 3.65
CA THR A 47 -34.57 5.34 3.57
C THR A 47 -33.83 4.13 4.16
N GLY A 48 -32.51 4.02 3.88
CA GLY A 48 -31.66 2.99 4.44
C GLY A 48 -31.57 3.05 5.96
N ARG A 49 -31.44 4.26 6.54
CA ARG A 49 -31.37 4.46 8.01
C ARG A 49 -32.62 4.00 8.76
N ALA A 50 -33.76 3.97 8.09
CA ALA A 50 -35.02 3.48 8.66
C ALA A 50 -35.14 1.94 8.63
N THR A 51 -34.24 1.23 7.95
CA THR A 51 -34.26 -0.21 7.83
C THR A 51 -33.54 -0.85 9.01
N PRO A 52 -34.18 -1.75 9.80
CA PRO A 52 -33.49 -2.47 10.88
C PRO A 52 -32.27 -3.22 10.35
N GLY A 53 -31.10 -3.00 10.97
CA GLY A 53 -29.83 -3.60 10.54
C GLY A 53 -29.06 -2.81 9.47
N TYR A 54 -29.56 -1.66 9.00
CA TYR A 54 -28.81 -0.78 8.12
C TYR A 54 -27.62 -0.19 8.86
N VAL A 55 -26.43 -0.57 8.44
CA VAL A 55 -25.17 0.03 8.90
C VAL A 55 -24.78 1.09 7.92
N VAL A 56 -24.80 2.36 8.33
CA VAL A 56 -24.17 3.43 7.55
C VAL A 56 -22.67 3.16 7.56
N ASP A 57 -22.14 2.70 6.46
CA ASP A 57 -20.69 2.64 6.23
C ASP A 57 -20.17 4.07 6.02
N SER A 58 -20.24 4.86 7.08
CA SER A 58 -19.71 6.21 7.08
C SER A 58 -18.20 6.12 7.14
N LEU A 59 -17.54 6.42 6.03
CA LEU A 59 -16.10 6.65 6.02
C LEU A 59 -15.81 7.73 7.05
N LEU A 60 -15.13 7.35 8.12
CA LEU A 60 -14.69 8.30 9.13
C LEU A 60 -13.68 9.27 8.51
N PRO A 61 -13.64 10.53 8.94
CA PRO A 61 -12.53 11.42 8.59
C PRO A 61 -11.20 10.74 8.94
N PRO A 62 -10.16 10.86 8.08
CA PRO A 62 -8.87 10.17 8.27
C PRO A 62 -8.25 10.40 9.65
N GLU A 63 -8.40 11.61 10.21
CA GLU A 63 -7.89 11.97 11.53
C GLU A 63 -8.61 11.23 12.65
N GLU A 64 -9.94 11.10 12.52
CA GLU A 64 -10.76 10.39 13.50
C GLU A 64 -10.47 8.89 13.46
N GLU A 65 -10.31 8.33 12.26
CA GLU A 65 -9.92 6.94 12.11
C GLU A 65 -8.54 6.66 12.69
N ALA A 66 -7.57 7.52 12.40
CA ALA A 66 -6.22 7.42 12.97
C ALA A 66 -6.25 7.53 14.50
N ARG A 67 -7.10 8.42 15.05
CA ARG A 67 -7.28 8.57 16.50
C ARG A 67 -7.85 7.28 17.12
N ARG A 68 -8.88 6.68 16.50
CA ARG A 68 -9.47 5.42 16.98
C ARG A 68 -8.48 4.27 16.88
N PHE A 69 -7.74 4.20 15.78
CA PHE A 69 -6.70 3.18 15.62
C PHE A 69 -5.62 3.32 16.69
N ARG A 70 -5.15 4.55 16.99
CA ARG A 70 -4.21 4.80 18.09
C ARG A 70 -4.77 4.37 19.44
N ALA A 71 -6.03 4.67 19.72
CA ALA A 71 -6.64 4.27 20.98
C ALA A 71 -6.75 2.74 21.14
N ALA A 72 -6.91 2.01 20.03
CA ALA A 72 -6.97 0.55 20.03
C ALA A 72 -5.60 -0.14 19.98
N ALA A 73 -4.57 0.56 19.48
CA ALA A 73 -3.22 0.02 19.37
C ALA A 73 -2.56 -0.10 20.76
N PRO A 74 -1.98 -1.26 21.10
CA PRO A 74 -1.32 -1.45 22.39
C PRO A 74 -0.07 -0.58 22.53
N GLY A 75 0.22 -0.16 23.76
CA GLY A 75 1.39 0.62 24.13
C GLY A 75 1.19 2.13 24.03
N ASP A 76 2.18 2.86 24.55
CA ASP A 76 2.24 4.33 24.55
C ASP A 76 2.58 4.88 23.15
N SER A 77 2.47 6.20 22.97
CA SER A 77 2.84 6.88 21.73
C SER A 77 4.29 6.58 21.34
N ALA A 78 4.44 6.08 20.09
CA ALA A 78 5.75 5.72 19.59
C ALA A 78 6.46 6.93 18.98
N THR A 79 7.62 7.27 19.53
CA THR A 79 8.51 8.33 19.01
C THR A 79 9.78 7.77 18.39
N ALA A 80 9.99 6.45 18.46
CA ALA A 80 11.12 5.71 17.92
C ALA A 80 10.74 4.25 17.63
N PHE A 81 11.51 3.57 16.81
CA PHE A 81 11.39 2.11 16.62
C PHE A 81 12.04 1.39 17.80
N VAL A 82 11.22 0.85 18.70
CA VAL A 82 11.70 0.15 19.89
C VAL A 82 12.23 -1.24 19.52
N GLY A 83 13.48 -1.53 19.91
CA GLY A 83 14.14 -2.79 19.59
C GLY A 83 14.58 -2.94 18.14
N GLY A 84 14.66 -1.83 17.41
CA GLY A 84 15.29 -1.76 16.09
C GLY A 84 16.80 -1.91 16.18
N ASP A 85 17.44 -2.25 15.06
CA ASP A 85 18.90 -2.35 14.93
C ASP A 85 19.49 -1.07 14.34
N ALA A 86 20.80 -0.84 14.56
CA ALA A 86 21.49 0.36 14.10
C ALA A 86 21.81 0.34 12.58
N SER A 87 21.62 -0.78 11.89
CA SER A 87 21.80 -0.90 10.45
C SER A 87 20.97 -2.03 9.85
N ARG A 88 20.80 -2.01 8.53
CA ARG A 88 20.13 -3.09 7.79
C ARG A 88 20.86 -4.40 7.96
N ASP A 89 22.19 -4.40 7.83
CA ASP A 89 23.02 -5.59 7.99
C ASP A 89 22.84 -6.21 9.38
N ALA A 90 22.89 -5.38 10.44
CA ALA A 90 22.70 -5.85 11.82
C ALA A 90 21.29 -6.46 12.02
N LEU A 91 20.23 -5.81 11.48
CA LEU A 91 18.87 -6.31 11.53
C LEU A 91 18.76 -7.66 10.84
N VAL A 92 19.25 -7.78 9.61
CA VAL A 92 19.12 -9.02 8.82
C VAL A 92 19.99 -10.14 9.40
N ARG A 93 21.17 -9.84 9.91
CA ARG A 93 22.02 -10.80 10.61
C ARG A 93 21.36 -11.35 11.88
N ARG A 94 20.75 -10.46 12.68
CA ARG A 94 19.97 -10.86 13.85
C ARG A 94 18.76 -11.72 13.46
N PHE A 95 18.05 -11.33 12.40
CA PHE A 95 16.93 -12.09 11.85
C PHE A 95 17.33 -13.53 11.48
N VAL A 96 18.40 -13.71 10.69
CA VAL A 96 18.85 -15.05 10.26
C VAL A 96 19.24 -15.91 11.47
N ARG A 97 19.94 -15.34 12.47
CA ARG A 97 20.25 -16.05 13.71
C ARG A 97 19.02 -16.47 14.49
N SER A 98 18.06 -15.55 14.65
CA SER A 98 16.82 -15.83 15.38
C SER A 98 15.99 -16.89 14.66
N LEU A 99 16.00 -16.88 13.31
CA LEU A 99 15.30 -17.88 12.50
C LEU A 99 15.94 -19.26 12.66
N ALA A 100 17.26 -19.34 12.58
CA ALA A 100 18.01 -20.57 12.82
C ALA A 100 17.82 -21.13 14.23
N ALA A 101 17.72 -20.25 15.23
CA ALA A 101 17.46 -20.61 16.62
C ALA A 101 15.97 -20.87 16.94
N SER A 102 15.06 -20.73 15.98
CA SER A 102 13.60 -20.77 16.21
C SER A 102 13.10 -19.76 17.25
N ASP A 103 13.83 -18.65 17.45
CA ASP A 103 13.45 -17.59 18.41
C ASP A 103 12.34 -16.70 17.83
N THR A 104 11.11 -17.18 17.96
CA THR A 104 9.92 -16.46 17.46
C THR A 104 9.68 -15.16 18.22
N SER A 105 10.09 -15.06 19.48
CA SER A 105 9.97 -13.84 20.28
C SER A 105 10.85 -12.73 19.74
N ALA A 106 12.13 -13.02 19.48
CA ALA A 106 13.05 -12.07 18.86
C ALA A 106 12.56 -11.66 17.47
N LEU A 107 12.09 -12.60 16.64
CA LEU A 107 11.55 -12.30 15.31
C LEU A 107 10.37 -11.33 15.40
N ARG A 108 9.41 -11.53 16.30
CA ARG A 108 8.26 -10.63 16.46
C ARG A 108 8.67 -9.20 16.87
N LYS A 109 9.74 -9.03 17.63
CA LYS A 109 10.25 -7.70 18.05
C LYS A 109 10.90 -6.91 16.92
N MET A 110 11.34 -7.57 15.85
CA MET A 110 11.99 -6.93 14.70
C MET A 110 11.02 -6.30 13.71
N VAL A 111 9.71 -6.56 13.85
CA VAL A 111 8.67 -5.99 12.98
C VAL A 111 8.08 -4.74 13.61
N VAL A 112 7.69 -3.79 12.79
CA VAL A 112 6.95 -2.60 13.19
C VAL A 112 5.66 -3.01 13.92
N THR A 113 5.43 -2.42 15.08
CA THR A 113 4.20 -2.64 15.87
C THR A 113 3.05 -1.79 15.35
N PRO A 114 1.77 -2.09 15.70
CA PRO A 114 0.63 -1.24 15.32
C PRO A 114 0.82 0.22 15.75
N ARG A 115 1.41 0.42 16.93
CA ARG A 115 1.66 1.76 17.47
C ARG A 115 2.73 2.52 16.68
N GLU A 116 3.87 1.88 16.41
CA GLU A 116 4.93 2.45 15.57
C GLU A 116 4.42 2.71 14.13
N PHE A 117 3.53 1.84 13.63
CA PHE A 117 2.93 2.04 12.32
C PHE A 117 2.12 3.33 12.25
N VAL A 118 1.17 3.54 13.15
CA VAL A 118 0.26 4.70 13.10
C VAL A 118 0.94 6.01 13.51
N ASP A 119 1.93 5.96 14.40
CA ASP A 119 2.58 7.16 14.90
C ASP A 119 3.78 7.60 14.04
N ILE A 120 4.53 6.65 13.46
CA ILE A 120 5.80 6.93 12.77
C ILE A 120 5.68 6.74 11.26
N TYR A 121 5.19 5.56 10.81
CA TYR A 121 5.24 5.21 9.40
C TYR A 121 4.07 5.77 8.60
N TYR A 122 2.84 5.52 9.06
CA TYR A 122 1.62 5.82 8.31
C TYR A 122 1.49 7.30 7.92
N PRO A 123 1.80 8.30 8.78
CA PRO A 123 1.60 9.72 8.44
C PRO A 123 2.40 10.21 7.23
N GLY A 124 3.56 9.61 6.97
CA GLY A 124 4.41 9.94 5.82
C GLY A 124 4.26 9.01 4.63
N SER A 125 3.53 7.91 4.78
CA SER A 125 3.46 6.83 3.81
C SER A 125 2.65 7.18 2.57
N LEU A 126 2.79 6.35 1.52
CA LEU A 126 1.96 6.44 0.31
C LEU A 126 0.46 6.26 0.61
N TYR A 127 0.11 5.59 1.69
CA TYR A 127 -1.29 5.29 2.02
C TYR A 127 -2.12 6.56 2.29
N VAL A 128 -1.52 7.62 2.82
CA VAL A 128 -2.23 8.89 3.09
C VAL A 128 -2.31 9.81 1.87
N ARG A 129 -1.58 9.51 0.80
CA ARG A 129 -1.46 10.38 -0.38
C ARG A 129 -2.39 9.95 -1.51
N ALA A 130 -2.76 10.91 -2.38
CA ALA A 130 -3.41 10.61 -3.64
C ALA A 130 -2.51 9.69 -4.49
N PRO A 131 -3.07 8.75 -5.23
CA PRO A 131 -4.49 8.42 -5.37
C PRO A 131 -5.02 7.43 -4.30
N TYR A 132 -4.16 6.98 -3.37
CA TYR A 132 -4.50 5.85 -2.49
C TYR A 132 -5.49 6.23 -1.38
N HIS A 133 -5.24 7.31 -0.61
CA HIS A 133 -6.09 7.75 0.51
C HIS A 133 -6.68 6.59 1.32
N GLN A 134 -5.84 5.62 1.67
CA GLN A 134 -6.29 4.42 2.36
C GLN A 134 -6.41 4.66 3.86
N PRO A 135 -7.52 4.25 4.48
CA PRO A 135 -7.68 4.26 5.92
C PRO A 135 -6.56 3.52 6.65
N VAL A 136 -6.14 4.03 7.81
CA VAL A 136 -5.03 3.44 8.58
C VAL A 136 -5.29 1.99 8.97
N SER A 137 -6.52 1.67 9.34
CA SER A 137 -6.94 0.32 9.72
C SER A 137 -6.84 -0.65 8.55
N PHE A 138 -7.20 -0.19 7.34
CA PHE A 138 -7.11 -0.99 6.13
C PHE A 138 -5.65 -1.22 5.72
N ALA A 139 -4.84 -0.15 5.67
CA ALA A 139 -3.42 -0.23 5.35
C ALA A 139 -2.66 -1.16 6.31
N TRP A 140 -2.92 -1.02 7.62
CA TRP A 140 -2.35 -1.91 8.62
C TRP A 140 -2.75 -3.37 8.42
N ARG A 141 -4.05 -3.63 8.22
CA ARG A 141 -4.57 -5.00 8.02
C ARG A 141 -3.92 -5.69 6.82
N MET A 142 -3.74 -4.98 5.70
CA MET A 142 -3.07 -5.53 4.53
C MET A 142 -1.61 -5.91 4.83
N ILE A 143 -0.85 -5.00 5.47
CA ILE A 143 0.54 -5.24 5.83
C ILE A 143 0.65 -6.41 6.81
N GLN A 144 -0.18 -6.42 7.84
CA GLN A 144 -0.18 -7.46 8.87
C GLN A 144 -0.56 -8.82 8.30
N SER A 145 -1.61 -8.91 7.48
CA SER A 145 -2.03 -10.16 6.85
C SER A 145 -0.91 -10.77 6.00
N ALA A 146 -0.25 -9.96 5.17
CA ALA A 146 0.89 -10.40 4.37
C ALA A 146 2.08 -10.80 5.25
N SER A 147 2.33 -10.06 6.33
CA SER A 147 3.38 -10.35 7.31
C SER A 147 3.13 -11.66 8.03
N ASP A 148 1.92 -11.91 8.52
CA ASP A 148 1.57 -13.14 9.24
C ASP A 148 1.64 -14.36 8.32
N ALA A 149 1.19 -14.24 7.08
CA ALA A 149 1.34 -15.31 6.10
C ALA A 149 2.81 -15.63 5.81
N GLY A 150 3.63 -14.58 5.61
CA GLY A 150 5.07 -14.73 5.41
C GLY A 150 5.79 -15.32 6.63
N PHE A 151 5.43 -14.86 7.83
CA PHE A 151 5.99 -15.38 9.08
C PHE A 151 5.71 -16.88 9.27
N ARG A 152 4.48 -17.32 8.98
CA ARG A 152 4.15 -18.76 9.00
C ARG A 152 5.02 -19.56 8.02
N ARG A 153 5.21 -19.07 6.79
CA ARG A 153 6.09 -19.73 5.80
C ARG A 153 7.54 -19.82 6.29
N LEU A 154 8.07 -18.74 6.86
CA LEU A 154 9.42 -18.73 7.44
C LEU A 154 9.58 -19.80 8.51
N LEU A 155 8.62 -19.87 9.45
CA LEU A 155 8.68 -20.89 10.52
C LEU A 155 8.58 -22.30 9.98
N GLN A 156 7.74 -22.55 8.99
CA GLN A 156 7.58 -23.89 8.41
C GLN A 156 8.77 -24.35 7.58
N ARG A 157 9.45 -23.42 6.88
CA ARG A 157 10.44 -23.79 5.86
C ARG A 157 11.89 -23.54 6.25
N ALA A 158 12.13 -22.68 7.22
CA ALA A 158 13.48 -22.21 7.53
C ALA A 158 13.81 -22.16 9.03
N SER A 159 12.81 -22.24 9.92
CA SER A 159 13.03 -22.20 11.36
C SER A 159 13.77 -23.46 11.83
N GLY A 160 14.76 -23.28 12.70
CA GLY A 160 15.57 -24.38 13.22
C GLY A 160 16.55 -25.00 12.22
N GLN A 161 16.61 -24.48 11.00
CA GLN A 161 17.60 -24.91 10.01
C GLN A 161 18.94 -24.22 10.29
N PRO A 162 20.08 -24.89 10.08
CA PRO A 162 21.38 -24.24 10.16
C PRO A 162 21.51 -23.24 9.01
N LEU A 163 21.37 -21.95 9.32
CA LEU A 163 21.47 -20.84 8.39
C LEU A 163 22.59 -19.91 8.80
N VAL A 164 23.47 -19.59 7.85
CA VAL A 164 24.55 -18.62 8.06
C VAL A 164 24.30 -17.41 7.15
N PHE A 165 24.22 -16.23 7.74
CA PHE A 165 24.10 -14.97 7.00
C PHE A 165 25.41 -14.65 6.29
N VAL A 166 25.33 -14.31 5.00
CA VAL A 166 26.48 -13.88 4.18
C VAL A 166 26.37 -12.39 3.90
N SER A 167 25.27 -11.96 3.29
CA SER A 167 25.05 -10.55 2.91
C SER A 167 23.57 -10.25 2.69
N GLU A 168 23.23 -8.99 2.70
CA GLU A 168 21.93 -8.50 2.24
C GLU A 168 22.12 -7.47 1.12
N ARG A 169 21.17 -7.40 0.21
CA ARG A 169 21.13 -6.40 -0.85
C ARG A 169 19.70 -6.02 -1.15
N CYS A 170 19.37 -4.75 -1.00
CA CYS A 170 18.10 -4.18 -1.43
C CYS A 170 18.26 -3.44 -2.75
N GLU A 171 17.14 -3.06 -3.38
CA GLU A 171 17.16 -2.15 -4.52
C GLU A 171 17.91 -0.87 -4.18
N PRO A 172 18.66 -0.28 -5.14
CA PRO A 172 19.44 0.93 -4.89
C PRO A 172 18.58 2.14 -4.53
N ARG A 173 17.33 2.16 -5.02
CA ARG A 173 16.39 3.27 -4.78
C ARG A 173 15.79 3.16 -3.40
N VAL A 174 16.10 4.11 -2.55
CA VAL A 174 15.43 4.31 -1.26
C VAL A 174 14.14 5.10 -1.49
N VAL A 175 13.04 4.65 -0.91
CA VAL A 175 11.76 5.35 -0.96
C VAL A 175 11.61 6.19 0.31
N HIS A 176 11.57 7.51 0.16
CA HIS A 176 11.39 8.44 1.29
C HIS A 176 9.90 8.65 1.55
N GLU A 177 9.42 8.24 2.71
CA GLU A 177 8.03 8.34 3.15
C GLU A 177 7.96 9.24 4.40
N GLY A 178 8.01 10.56 4.17
CA GLY A 178 8.16 11.54 5.24
C GLY A 178 9.52 11.37 5.93
N PRO A 179 9.56 11.19 7.26
CA PRO A 179 10.80 11.01 8.00
C PRO A 179 11.31 9.55 7.99
N VAL A 180 10.62 8.64 7.31
CA VAL A 180 10.94 7.22 7.24
C VAL A 180 11.52 6.88 5.88
N ASP A 181 12.65 6.17 5.87
CA ASP A 181 13.19 5.57 4.67
C ASP A 181 12.74 4.12 4.54
N ARG A 182 12.26 3.73 3.36
CA ARG A 182 11.84 2.37 3.07
C ARG A 182 12.74 1.73 1.99
N TYR A 183 13.26 0.56 2.29
CA TYR A 183 14.11 -0.27 1.44
C TYR A 183 13.31 -1.45 0.93
N THR A 184 13.28 -1.62 -0.40
CA THR A 184 12.48 -2.63 -1.11
C THR A 184 13.37 -3.62 -1.86
N GLY A 185 12.78 -4.71 -2.35
CA GLY A 185 13.47 -5.70 -3.18
C GLY A 185 14.67 -6.36 -2.50
N CYS A 186 14.63 -6.49 -1.17
CA CYS A 186 15.77 -7.00 -0.41
C CYS A 186 15.93 -8.53 -0.59
N LEU A 187 17.11 -8.92 -1.03
CA LEU A 187 17.55 -10.32 -1.10
C LEU A 187 18.59 -10.58 -0.01
N VAL A 188 18.42 -11.69 0.68
CA VAL A 188 19.36 -12.16 1.70
C VAL A 188 20.12 -13.36 1.14
N ARG A 189 21.43 -13.25 1.12
CA ARG A 189 22.32 -14.37 0.80
C ARG A 189 22.65 -15.11 2.09
N ILE A 190 22.34 -16.40 2.10
CA ILE A 190 22.59 -17.29 3.23
C ILE A 190 23.30 -18.55 2.73
N VAL A 191 24.04 -19.21 3.61
CA VAL A 191 24.46 -20.59 3.45
C VAL A 191 23.50 -21.46 4.25
N ASP A 192 22.87 -22.42 3.60
CA ASP A 192 21.94 -23.36 4.22
C ASP A 192 22.66 -24.57 4.85
N GLY A 193 21.86 -25.44 5.48
CA GLY A 193 22.40 -26.64 6.16
C GLY A 193 23.07 -27.66 5.27
N ARG A 194 23.00 -27.52 3.94
CA ARG A 194 23.71 -28.37 2.97
C ARG A 194 25.04 -27.75 2.55
N GLY A 195 25.31 -26.52 2.97
CA GLY A 195 26.47 -25.74 2.55
C GLY A 195 26.24 -24.94 1.27
N ASP A 196 24.99 -24.92 0.74
CA ASP A 196 24.68 -24.21 -0.49
C ASP A 196 24.45 -22.71 -0.20
N SER A 197 25.10 -21.87 -1.02
CA SER A 197 24.88 -20.41 -0.96
C SER A 197 23.70 -20.02 -1.82
N VAL A 198 22.62 -19.56 -1.19
CA VAL A 198 21.37 -19.17 -1.86
C VAL A 198 20.98 -17.75 -1.53
N SER A 199 20.35 -17.06 -2.49
CA SER A 199 19.76 -15.72 -2.28
C SER A 199 18.25 -15.84 -2.31
N LYS A 200 17.59 -15.36 -1.24
CA LYS A 200 16.14 -15.46 -1.08
C LYS A 200 15.53 -14.16 -0.56
N ARG A 201 14.29 -13.87 -0.93
CA ARG A 201 13.48 -12.86 -0.29
C ARG A 201 12.83 -13.46 0.95
N LEU A 202 13.37 -13.14 2.13
CA LEU A 202 12.92 -13.69 3.40
C LEU A 202 11.93 -12.78 4.14
N PHE A 203 11.80 -11.53 3.70
CA PHE A 203 10.91 -10.52 4.28
C PHE A 203 10.48 -9.51 3.21
N GLY A 204 9.55 -8.63 3.54
CA GLY A 204 9.05 -7.59 2.64
C GLY A 204 10.01 -6.40 2.54
N SER A 205 9.64 -5.30 3.21
CA SER A 205 10.47 -4.09 3.22
C SER A 205 11.14 -3.91 4.58
N ILE A 206 12.30 -3.26 4.57
CA ILE A 206 12.92 -2.68 5.77
C ILE A 206 12.56 -1.20 5.82
N VAL A 207 12.31 -0.69 7.00
CA VAL A 207 12.11 0.74 7.26
C VAL A 207 13.13 1.24 8.25
N SER A 208 13.57 2.50 8.07
CA SER A 208 14.43 3.16 9.06
C SER A 208 13.83 4.49 9.51
N TYR A 209 13.98 4.78 10.78
CA TYR A 209 13.59 6.03 11.40
C TYR A 209 14.58 6.40 12.48
N ARG A 210 15.17 7.60 12.40
CA ARG A 210 16.17 8.11 13.37
C ARG A 210 17.29 7.11 13.65
N GLY A 211 17.79 6.43 12.61
CA GLY A 211 18.91 5.48 12.71
C GLY A 211 18.53 4.08 13.25
N ALA A 212 17.27 3.82 13.57
CA ALA A 212 16.79 2.50 13.95
C ALA A 212 16.10 1.81 12.76
N PHE A 213 16.41 0.54 12.51
CA PHE A 213 15.92 -0.27 11.40
C PHE A 213 15.01 -1.38 11.91
N LYS A 214 13.84 -1.56 11.26
CA LYS A 214 12.90 -2.66 11.51
C LYS A 214 12.33 -3.20 10.20
N PHE A 215 11.77 -4.40 10.23
CA PHE A 215 10.98 -4.89 9.12
C PHE A 215 9.59 -4.25 9.13
N LEU A 216 9.11 -3.79 7.98
CA LEU A 216 7.72 -3.38 7.85
C LEU A 216 6.80 -4.61 7.86
N SER A 217 7.24 -5.70 7.24
CA SER A 217 6.50 -6.96 7.20
C SER A 217 7.43 -8.16 6.90
N TYR A 218 6.95 -9.34 7.24
CA TYR A 218 7.56 -10.62 6.83
C TYR A 218 6.98 -11.16 5.51
N ALA A 219 6.33 -10.34 4.70
CA ALA A 219 5.91 -10.76 3.36
C ALA A 219 7.11 -11.31 2.57
N ASN A 220 7.01 -12.54 2.08
CA ASN A 220 8.10 -13.23 1.37
C ASN A 220 7.54 -14.16 0.29
N ASP A 221 8.42 -14.66 -0.57
CA ASP A 221 8.09 -15.52 -1.71
C ASP A 221 8.51 -16.99 -1.46
N MET A 222 8.63 -17.40 -0.20
CA MET A 222 9.05 -18.76 0.19
C MET A 222 7.93 -19.79 -0.01
#